data_c45321e3e62ed996beebebeb7e892c8c
#
_entry.id   c45321e3e62ed996beebebeb7e892c8c
#
_cell.length_a   1.000
_cell.length_b   1.000
_cell.length_c   1.000
_cell.angle_alpha   90.00
_cell.angle_beta   90.00
_cell.angle_gamma   90.00
#
_symmetry.space_group_name_H-M   'P 1'
#
loop_
_entity.id
_entity.type
_entity.pdbx_description
1 polymer ?
#
loop_
_entity_poly.entity_id
_entity_poly.type
_entity_poly.pdbx_seq_one_letter_code
_entity_poly.pdbx_strand_id
1 'polypeptide(L)' 'MNASELREKTPDQLRDALTELKKEAFNLRFQQATGQLENTARMRSVKRDAARVKTILNEKAAAAASEE' A
#
# COMPACT_ATOMS: atom_id res chain seq x y z
N MET A 1 -4.29 -6.59 4.40
CA MET A 1 -4.27 -7.07 3.01
C MET A 1 -3.49 -8.35 2.89
N ASN A 2 -4.01 -9.26 2.09
CA ASN A 2 -3.40 -10.57 1.84
C ASN A 2 -2.67 -10.53 0.49
N ALA A 3 -1.45 -11.08 0.43
CA ALA A 3 -0.68 -11.09 -0.81
C ALA A 3 -1.40 -11.83 -1.95
N SER A 4 -2.12 -12.90 -1.64
CA SER A 4 -2.90 -13.65 -2.64
C SER A 4 -3.98 -12.77 -3.27
N GLU A 5 -4.69 -12.01 -2.47
CA GLU A 5 -5.71 -11.08 -2.95
C GLU A 5 -5.11 -10.01 -3.83
N LEU A 6 -3.95 -9.49 -3.44
CA LEU A 6 -3.26 -8.46 -4.21
C LEU A 6 -2.80 -8.98 -5.56
N ARG A 7 -2.35 -10.23 -5.63
CA ARG A 7 -1.91 -10.83 -6.89
C ARG A 7 -3.05 -11.04 -7.89
N GLU A 8 -4.28 -11.13 -7.41
CA GLU A 8 -5.46 -11.24 -8.27
C GLU A 8 -5.89 -9.92 -8.89
N LYS A 9 -5.41 -8.80 -8.33
CA LYS A 9 -5.76 -7.47 -8.83
C LYS A 9 -4.94 -7.08 -10.05
N THR A 10 -5.53 -6.23 -10.90
CA THR A 10 -4.81 -5.65 -12.03
C THR A 10 -3.78 -4.62 -11.54
N PRO A 11 -2.73 -4.33 -12.33
CA PRO A 11 -1.79 -3.27 -11.96
C PRO A 11 -2.44 -1.92 -11.68
N ASP A 12 -3.49 -1.57 -12.45
CA ASP A 12 -4.21 -0.31 -12.23
C ASP A 12 -4.92 -0.29 -10.88
N GLN A 13 -5.56 -1.41 -10.51
CA GLN A 13 -6.21 -1.54 -9.20
C GLN A 13 -5.20 -1.44 -8.07
N LEU A 14 -4.01 -2.02 -8.26
CA LEU A 14 -2.94 -1.97 -7.28
C LEU A 14 -2.39 -0.54 -7.11
N ARG A 15 -2.26 0.21 -8.21
CA ARG A 15 -1.82 1.61 -8.15
C ARG A 15 -2.85 2.47 -7.41
N ASP A 16 -4.13 2.25 -7.65
CA ASP A 16 -5.20 2.95 -6.94
C ASP A 16 -5.16 2.63 -5.45
N ALA A 17 -4.99 1.37 -5.10
CA ALA A 17 -4.86 0.95 -3.70
C ALA A 17 -3.65 1.61 -3.04
N LEU A 18 -2.52 1.67 -3.74
CA LEU A 18 -1.31 2.30 -3.22
C LEU A 18 -1.52 3.80 -2.99
N THR A 19 -2.21 4.48 -3.93
CA THR A 19 -2.52 5.90 -3.80
C THR A 19 -3.38 6.16 -2.55
N GLU A 20 -4.41 5.34 -2.34
CA GLU A 20 -5.29 5.46 -1.18
C GLU A 20 -4.52 5.21 0.13
N LEU A 21 -3.64 4.22 0.15
CA LEU A 21 -2.82 3.92 1.32
C LEU A 21 -1.85 5.07 1.63
N LYS A 22 -1.28 5.70 0.60
CA LYS A 22 -0.40 6.85 0.79
C LYS A 22 -1.15 8.05 1.36
N LYS A 23 -2.38 8.29 0.88
CA LYS A 23 -3.23 9.36 1.42
C LYS A 23 -3.55 9.11 2.88
N GLU A 24 -3.91 7.88 3.23
CA GLU A 24 -4.20 7.50 4.61
C GLU A 24 -2.98 7.68 5.48
N ALA A 25 -1.81 7.25 5.02
CA ALA A 25 -0.56 7.40 5.76
C ALA A 25 -0.25 8.88 6.03
N PHE A 26 -0.48 9.74 5.04
CA PHE A 26 -0.27 11.17 5.19
C PHE A 26 -1.21 11.76 6.24
N ASN A 27 -2.50 11.39 6.19
CA ASN A 27 -3.47 11.84 7.17
C ASN A 27 -3.12 11.39 8.59
N LEU A 28 -2.67 10.14 8.73
CA LEU A 28 -2.27 9.61 10.03
C LEU A 28 -1.05 10.34 10.59
N ARG A 29 -0.08 10.67 9.74
CA ARG A 29 1.08 11.45 10.15
C ARG A 29 0.67 12.85 10.62
N PHE A 30 -0.26 13.46 9.90
CA PHE A 30 -0.79 14.77 10.27
C PHE A 30 -1.48 14.71 11.65
N GLN A 31 -2.32 13.69 11.85
CA GLN A 31 -2.99 13.49 13.14
C GLN A 31 -2.00 13.27 14.27
N GLN A 32 -0.94 12.53 14.03
CA GLN A 32 0.12 12.32 15.01
C GLN A 32 0.83 13.64 15.37
N ALA A 33 1.13 14.44 14.36
CA ALA A 33 1.80 15.71 14.56
C ALA A 33 0.97 16.70 15.36
N THR A 34 -0.37 16.63 15.24
CA THR A 34 -1.29 17.50 15.97
C THR A 34 -1.73 16.92 17.32
N GLY A 35 -1.25 15.73 17.67
CA GLY A 35 -1.62 15.04 18.91
C GLY A 35 -2.99 14.42 18.91
N GLN A 36 -3.63 14.31 17.76
CA GLN A 36 -4.99 13.74 17.63
C GLN A 36 -5.00 12.23 17.48
N LEU A 37 -3.86 11.64 17.12
CA LEU A 37 -3.77 10.19 16.90
C LEU A 37 -3.48 9.47 18.20
N GLU A 38 -4.43 8.65 18.65
CA GLU A 38 -4.30 7.89 19.89
C GLU A 38 -3.69 6.50 19.67
N ASN A 39 -3.86 5.94 18.45
CA ASN A 39 -3.43 4.57 18.16
C ASN A 39 -2.49 4.53 16.96
N THR A 40 -1.24 4.16 17.22
CA THR A 40 -0.21 4.08 16.17
C THR A 40 -0.23 2.75 15.41
N ALA A 41 -1.02 1.77 15.86
CA ALA A 41 -1.12 0.48 15.18
C ALA A 41 -1.65 0.63 13.75
N ARG A 42 -2.58 1.57 13.53
CA ARG A 42 -3.12 1.85 12.19
C ARG A 42 -2.03 2.37 11.26
N MET A 43 -1.13 3.21 11.75
CA MET A 43 0.00 3.71 10.97
C MET A 43 0.90 2.57 10.48
N ARG A 44 1.19 1.62 11.37
CA ARG A 44 2.01 0.45 11.02
C ARG A 44 1.31 -0.43 10.00
N SER A 45 0.01 -0.64 10.18
CA SER A 45 -0.80 -1.46 9.28
C SER A 45 -0.82 -0.86 7.87
N VAL A 46 -1.09 0.45 7.76
CA VAL A 46 -1.13 1.16 6.48
C VAL A 46 0.24 1.12 5.79
N LYS A 47 1.30 1.35 6.53
CA LYS A 47 2.66 1.31 6.00
C LYS A 47 3.01 -0.07 5.47
N ARG A 48 2.63 -1.12 6.22
CA ARG A 48 2.85 -2.52 5.81
C ARG A 48 2.07 -2.84 4.54
N ASP A 49 0.80 -2.45 4.49
CA ASP A 49 -0.04 -2.70 3.33
C ASP A 49 0.49 -1.98 2.09
N ALA A 50 0.93 -0.73 2.23
CA ALA A 50 1.52 0.01 1.12
C ALA A 50 2.78 -0.68 0.60
N ALA A 51 3.63 -1.18 1.50
CA ALA A 51 4.84 -1.92 1.11
C ALA A 51 4.49 -3.21 0.35
N ARG A 52 3.45 -3.93 0.79
CA ARG A 52 2.99 -5.14 0.10
C ARG A 52 2.48 -4.85 -1.29
N VAL A 53 1.63 -3.83 -1.43
CA VAL A 53 1.10 -3.44 -2.74
C VAL A 53 2.24 -3.07 -3.68
N LYS A 54 3.20 -2.31 -3.20
CA LYS A 54 4.37 -1.91 -3.97
C LYS A 54 5.19 -3.12 -4.42
N THR A 55 5.38 -4.10 -3.53
CA THR A 55 6.10 -5.33 -3.84
C THR A 55 5.39 -6.13 -4.93
N ILE A 56 4.07 -6.28 -4.82
CA ILE A 56 3.28 -7.01 -5.82
C ILE A 56 3.31 -6.30 -7.17
N LEU A 57 3.25 -4.97 -7.19
CA LEU A 57 3.41 -4.20 -8.42
C LEU A 57 4.75 -4.46 -9.08
N ASN A 58 5.82 -4.51 -8.29
CA ASN A 58 7.16 -4.80 -8.80
C ASN A 58 7.25 -6.23 -9.35
N GLU A 59 6.64 -7.21 -8.69
CA GLU A 59 6.57 -8.59 -9.17
C GLU A 59 5.87 -8.67 -10.53
N LYS A 60 4.73 -7.98 -10.67
CA LYS A 60 3.98 -7.97 -11.92
C LYS A 60 4.75 -7.29 -13.05
N ALA A 61 5.43 -6.20 -12.74
CA ALA A 61 6.27 -5.51 -13.73
C ALA A 61 7.44 -6.38 -14.18
N ALA A 62 8.09 -7.09 -13.25
CA ALA A 62 9.18 -8.00 -13.55
C ALA A 62 8.70 -9.19 -14.38
N ALA A 63 7.53 -9.76 -14.05
CA ALA A 63 6.95 -10.87 -14.80
C ALA A 63 6.61 -10.44 -16.23
N ALA A 64 6.03 -9.26 -16.41
CA ALA A 64 5.73 -8.73 -17.74
C ALA A 64 6.99 -8.50 -18.56
N ALA A 65 8.06 -7.98 -17.93
CA ALA A 65 9.34 -7.76 -18.60
C ALA A 65 10.01 -9.08 -19.01
N SER A 66 9.87 -10.12 -18.17
CA SER A 66 10.50 -11.41 -18.46
C SER A 66 9.77 -12.24 -19.52
N GLU A 67 8.55 -11.88 -19.88
CA GLU A 67 7.79 -12.54 -20.93
C GLU A 67 8.20 -12.07 -22.33
N GLU A 68 8.98 -11.02 -22.41
CA GLU A 68 9.55 -10.56 -23.68
C GLU A 68 10.81 -11.33 -24.00
#